data_a0f4ca5a6a4ec02093c380fcc9e33270
#
_entry.id   a0f4ca5a6a4ec02093c380fcc9e33270
#
_cell.length_a   1.000
_cell.length_b   1.000
_cell.length_c   1.000
_cell.angle_alpha   90.00
_cell.angle_beta   90.00
_cell.angle_gamma   90.00
#
_symmetry.space_group_name_H-M   'P 1'
#
loop_
_entity.id
_entity.type
_entity.pdbx_description
1 polymer ?
#
loop_
_entity_poly.entity_id
_entity_poly.type
_entity_poly.pdbx_seq_one_letter_code
_entity_poly.pdbx_strand_id
1 'polypeptide(L)'
;MNLDRLRAHCLSFPGASEGLQWGECLLFRVANKIFVNVTLGDTPPRVWVKCTRERCAELLEIEGIRRAPYIGKHDWVELERMDLLRDAEMRELIAESYQNIRSKLPRSVQAKLGEKQTAGRVKTRLPMTKRKKRA
;
A
#
# COMPACT_ATOMS: atom_id res chain seq x y z
N MET A 1 -13.48 -3.09 2.20
CA MET A 1 -12.92 -2.57 0.93
C MET A 1 -13.04 -3.65 -0.13
N ASN A 2 -13.23 -3.28 -1.38
CA ASN A 2 -13.24 -4.23 -2.49
C ASN A 2 -12.07 -3.94 -3.43
N LEU A 3 -11.88 -4.79 -4.43
CA LEU A 3 -10.73 -4.66 -5.33
C LEU A 3 -10.72 -3.33 -6.09
N ASP A 4 -11.89 -2.89 -6.57
CA ASP A 4 -11.95 -1.63 -7.32
C ASP A 4 -11.53 -0.44 -6.45
N ARG A 5 -11.99 -0.42 -5.21
CA ARG A 5 -11.62 0.65 -4.28
C ARG A 5 -10.15 0.59 -3.90
N LEU A 6 -9.64 -0.62 -3.71
CA LEU A 6 -8.23 -0.80 -3.40
C LEU A 6 -7.36 -0.29 -4.55
N ARG A 7 -7.72 -0.67 -5.78
CA ARG A 7 -6.98 -0.22 -6.96
C ARG A 7 -7.00 1.31 -7.08
N ALA A 8 -8.19 1.89 -6.93
CA ALA A 8 -8.33 3.35 -7.03
C ALA A 8 -7.45 4.05 -5.99
N HIS A 9 -7.45 3.54 -4.76
CA HIS A 9 -6.66 4.13 -3.70
C HIS A 9 -5.16 4.02 -3.98
N CYS A 10 -4.70 2.82 -4.35
CA CYS A 10 -3.28 2.60 -4.64
C CYS A 10 -2.81 3.49 -5.80
N LEU A 11 -3.62 3.60 -6.85
CA LEU A 11 -3.24 4.36 -8.02
C LEU A 11 -3.35 5.87 -7.81
N SER A 12 -3.96 6.30 -6.71
CA SER A 12 -4.04 7.74 -6.39
C SER A 12 -2.72 8.30 -5.86
N PHE A 13 -1.80 7.44 -5.44
CA PHE A 13 -0.51 7.91 -4.90
C PHE A 13 0.41 8.34 -6.04
N PRO A 14 1.23 9.39 -5.81
CA PRO A 14 2.14 9.90 -6.84
C PRO A 14 3.09 8.82 -7.36
N GLY A 15 3.11 8.65 -8.68
CA GLY A 15 4.02 7.70 -9.32
C GLY A 15 3.62 6.24 -9.20
N ALA A 16 2.44 5.95 -8.65
CA ALA A 16 2.01 4.57 -8.49
C ALA A 16 1.57 3.96 -9.82
N SER A 17 1.88 2.69 -10.01
CA SER A 17 1.48 1.93 -11.18
C SER A 17 1.05 0.54 -10.75
N GLU A 18 0.33 -0.16 -11.62
CA GLU A 18 -0.09 -1.53 -11.35
C GLU A 18 0.35 -2.45 -12.49
N GLY A 19 0.45 -3.73 -12.18
CA GLY A 19 0.79 -4.73 -13.19
C GLY A 19 0.54 -6.12 -12.63
N LEU A 20 0.25 -7.05 -13.54
CA LEU A 20 0.08 -8.45 -13.18
C LEU A 20 1.42 -9.17 -13.34
N GLN A 21 1.80 -9.97 -12.34
CA GLN A 21 2.99 -10.81 -12.41
C GLN A 21 2.69 -12.15 -11.77
N TRP A 22 3.51 -13.13 -12.10
CA TRP A 22 3.38 -14.49 -11.57
C TRP A 22 1.96 -15.02 -11.78
N GLY A 23 1.36 -14.64 -12.93
CA GLY A 23 0.05 -15.10 -13.34
C GLY A 23 -1.10 -14.41 -12.66
N GLU A 24 -1.15 -14.45 -11.34
CA GLU A 24 -2.32 -14.02 -10.61
C GLU A 24 -2.04 -13.02 -9.50
N CYS A 25 -0.88 -12.36 -9.53
CA CYS A 25 -0.56 -11.34 -8.54
C CYS A 25 -0.67 -9.96 -9.14
N LEU A 26 -1.51 -9.13 -8.57
CA LEU A 26 -1.66 -7.73 -8.96
C LEU A 26 -0.77 -6.90 -8.05
N LEU A 27 0.25 -6.28 -8.63
CA LEU A 27 1.26 -5.55 -7.87
C LEU A 27 1.11 -4.06 -8.10
N PHE A 28 1.25 -3.30 -7.01
CA PHE A 28 1.28 -1.84 -7.08
C PHE A 28 2.68 -1.38 -6.70
N ARG A 29 3.27 -0.56 -7.56
CA ARG A 29 4.66 -0.14 -7.42
C ARG A 29 4.79 1.38 -7.43
N VAL A 30 5.85 1.84 -6.77
CA VAL A 30 6.32 3.21 -6.93
C VAL A 30 7.82 3.11 -7.20
N ALA A 31 8.27 3.72 -8.31
CA ALA A 31 9.68 3.66 -8.74
C ALA A 31 10.19 2.22 -8.77
N ASN A 32 9.38 1.31 -9.32
CA ASN A 32 9.69 -0.12 -9.48
C ASN A 32 9.76 -0.91 -8.16
N LYS A 33 9.36 -0.31 -7.04
CA LYS A 33 9.32 -1.00 -5.76
C LYS A 33 7.87 -1.30 -5.40
N ILE A 34 7.60 -2.55 -5.01
CA ILE A 34 6.25 -2.99 -4.67
C ILE A 34 5.86 -2.42 -3.31
N PHE A 35 4.64 -1.86 -3.20
CA PHE A 35 4.11 -1.45 -1.90
C PHE A 35 2.79 -2.15 -1.56
N VAL A 36 2.11 -2.77 -2.51
CA VAL A 36 0.94 -3.62 -2.25
C VAL A 36 0.95 -4.77 -3.25
N ASN A 37 0.59 -5.96 -2.78
CA ASN A 37 0.42 -7.14 -3.61
C ASN A 37 -0.95 -7.74 -3.31
N VAL A 38 -1.73 -8.02 -4.35
CA VAL A 38 -3.03 -8.69 -4.21
C VAL A 38 -2.96 -10.02 -4.96
N THR A 39 -3.26 -11.12 -4.26
CA THR A 39 -3.19 -12.45 -4.87
C THR A 39 -4.57 -12.81 -5.41
N LEU A 40 -4.78 -12.54 -6.70
CA LEU A 40 -6.07 -12.72 -7.34
C LEU A 40 -6.47 -14.20 -7.49
N GLY A 41 -5.48 -15.09 -7.41
CA GLY A 41 -5.77 -16.52 -7.52
C GLY A 41 -6.43 -17.11 -6.30
N ASP A 42 -6.37 -16.43 -5.17
CA ASP A 42 -7.02 -16.89 -3.95
C ASP A 42 -8.46 -16.39 -3.89
N THR A 43 -9.30 -17.11 -3.18
CA THR A 43 -10.72 -16.76 -3.01
C THR A 43 -11.05 -16.77 -1.54
N PRO A 44 -11.22 -15.59 -0.91
CA PRO A 44 -11.08 -14.25 -1.48
C PRO A 44 -9.61 -13.86 -1.70
N PRO A 45 -9.34 -12.82 -2.50
CA PRO A 45 -7.97 -12.37 -2.71
C PRO A 45 -7.32 -11.94 -1.42
N ARG A 46 -6.03 -12.25 -1.28
CA ARG A 46 -5.23 -11.86 -0.12
C ARG A 46 -4.46 -10.60 -0.45
N VAL A 47 -4.16 -9.81 0.58
CA VAL A 47 -3.47 -8.53 0.40
C VAL A 47 -2.20 -8.51 1.24
N TRP A 48 -1.07 -8.15 0.62
CA TRP A 48 0.20 -7.99 1.32
C TRP A 48 0.57 -6.52 1.34
N VAL A 49 0.96 -6.03 2.52
CA VAL A 49 1.43 -4.64 2.69
C VAL A 49 2.65 -4.64 3.58
N LYS A 50 3.51 -3.63 3.39
CA LYS A 50 4.68 -3.45 4.23
C LYS A 50 4.33 -2.51 5.38
N CYS A 51 4.85 -2.82 6.56
CA CYS A 51 4.55 -2.05 7.77
C CYS A 51 5.83 -1.66 8.48
N THR A 52 5.71 -0.82 9.50
CA THR A 52 6.78 -0.66 10.47
C THR A 52 6.75 -1.87 11.38
N ARG A 53 7.83 -2.08 12.13
CA ARG A 53 7.89 -3.23 13.04
C ARG A 53 6.80 -3.15 14.09
N GLU A 54 6.57 -1.96 14.63
CA GLU A 54 5.53 -1.74 15.65
C GLU A 54 4.13 -2.01 15.10
N ARG A 55 3.87 -1.51 13.90
CA ARG A 55 2.56 -1.72 13.26
C ARG A 55 2.35 -3.20 12.94
N CYS A 56 3.40 -3.86 12.51
CA CYS A 56 3.37 -5.29 12.22
C CYS A 56 2.95 -6.07 13.47
N ALA A 57 3.57 -5.76 14.61
CA ALA A 57 3.25 -6.43 15.86
C ALA A 57 1.78 -6.26 16.24
N GLU A 58 1.25 -5.05 16.07
CA GLU A 58 -0.17 -4.79 16.34
C GLU A 58 -1.08 -5.59 15.42
N LEU A 59 -0.77 -5.58 14.14
CA LEU A 59 -1.60 -6.25 13.14
C LEU A 59 -1.61 -7.76 13.30
N LEU A 60 -0.50 -8.33 13.72
CA LEU A 60 -0.40 -9.77 13.88
C LEU A 60 -1.30 -10.32 15.00
N GLU A 61 -1.83 -9.45 15.85
CA GLU A 61 -2.77 -9.85 16.88
C GLU A 61 -4.20 -9.98 16.34
N ILE A 62 -4.44 -9.52 15.13
CA ILE A 62 -5.75 -9.60 14.50
C ILE A 62 -5.89 -10.93 13.77
N GLU A 63 -6.98 -11.64 14.07
CA GLU A 63 -7.24 -12.90 13.38
C GLU A 63 -7.40 -12.65 11.88
N GLY A 64 -6.72 -13.47 11.08
CA GLY A 64 -6.74 -13.30 9.62
C GLY A 64 -5.58 -12.51 9.07
N ILE A 65 -4.72 -11.98 9.93
CA ILE A 65 -3.51 -11.27 9.52
C ILE A 65 -2.30 -12.06 10.02
N ARG A 66 -1.38 -12.35 9.12
CA ARG A 66 -0.16 -13.10 9.45
C ARG A 66 1.01 -12.50 8.70
N ARG A 67 2.23 -12.93 9.06
CA ARG A 67 3.41 -12.52 8.30
C ARG A 67 3.30 -13.08 6.90
N ALA A 68 3.63 -12.26 5.90
CA ALA A 68 3.57 -12.71 4.52
C ALA A 68 4.60 -13.81 4.29
N PRO A 69 4.26 -14.84 3.50
CA PRO A 69 5.21 -15.89 3.18
C PRO A 69 6.44 -15.30 2.48
N TYR A 70 7.62 -15.88 2.77
CA TYR A 70 8.91 -15.55 2.15
C TYR A 70 9.46 -14.18 2.54
N ILE A 71 8.62 -13.14 2.65
CA ILE A 71 9.08 -11.78 2.93
C ILE A 71 8.59 -11.23 4.27
N GLY A 72 7.97 -12.08 5.10
CA GLY A 72 7.45 -11.66 6.41
C GLY A 72 8.53 -11.13 7.34
N LYS A 73 9.77 -11.59 7.18
CA LYS A 73 10.90 -11.11 8.00
C LYS A 73 11.23 -9.64 7.75
N HIS A 74 10.71 -9.07 6.67
CA HIS A 74 10.91 -7.66 6.33
C HIS A 74 9.69 -6.82 6.71
N ASP A 75 8.89 -7.30 7.66
CA ASP A 75 7.70 -6.61 8.16
C ASP A 75 6.60 -6.46 7.10
N TRP A 76 6.47 -7.45 6.24
CA TRP A 76 5.33 -7.58 5.35
C TRP A 76 4.28 -8.47 6.02
N VAL A 77 3.03 -8.04 5.95
CA VAL A 77 1.92 -8.83 6.49
C VAL A 77 0.95 -9.20 5.39
N GLU A 78 0.26 -10.31 5.60
CA GLU A 78 -0.76 -10.79 4.68
C GLU A 78 -2.11 -10.72 5.38
N LEU A 79 -3.08 -10.04 4.75
CA LEU A 79 -4.46 -10.04 5.18
C LEU A 79 -5.19 -11.09 4.35
N GLU A 80 -5.91 -12.00 5.01
CA GLU A 80 -6.55 -13.09 4.27
C GLU A 80 -7.73 -12.62 3.41
N ARG A 81 -8.22 -11.39 3.65
CA ARG A 81 -9.24 -10.78 2.78
C ARG A 81 -9.25 -9.27 2.99
N MET A 82 -9.87 -8.56 2.05
CA MET A 82 -9.85 -7.10 2.06
C MET A 82 -10.79 -6.45 3.07
N ASP A 83 -11.71 -7.22 3.63
CA ASP A 83 -12.70 -6.69 4.57
C ASP A 83 -12.42 -7.02 6.02
N LEU A 84 -11.19 -7.47 6.34
CA LEU A 84 -10.80 -7.69 7.73
C LEU A 84 -10.79 -6.41 8.54
N LEU A 85 -10.44 -5.31 7.90
CA LEU A 85 -10.36 -4.00 8.52
C LEU A 85 -11.38 -3.08 7.85
N ARG A 86 -11.76 -2.03 8.57
CA ARG A 86 -12.64 -1.01 7.98
C ARG A 86 -11.90 -0.29 6.85
N ASP A 87 -12.68 0.29 5.93
CA ASP A 87 -12.11 1.00 4.78
C ASP A 87 -11.09 2.06 5.20
N ALA A 88 -11.39 2.83 6.24
CA ALA A 88 -10.47 3.86 6.70
C ALA A 88 -9.15 3.27 7.17
N GLU A 89 -9.20 2.15 7.88
CA GLU A 89 -7.99 1.47 8.35
C GLU A 89 -7.19 0.88 7.20
N MET A 90 -7.89 0.30 6.22
CA MET A 90 -7.23 -0.24 5.02
C MET A 90 -6.52 0.87 4.25
N ARG A 91 -7.17 2.01 4.08
CA ARG A 91 -6.56 3.14 3.38
C ARG A 91 -5.32 3.63 4.11
N GLU A 92 -5.40 3.72 5.43
CA GLU A 92 -4.26 4.16 6.23
C GLU A 92 -3.10 3.17 6.12
N LEU A 93 -3.42 1.88 6.19
CA LEU A 93 -2.41 0.83 6.10
C LEU A 93 -1.70 0.85 4.74
N ILE A 94 -2.46 1.03 3.67
CA ILE A 94 -1.89 1.11 2.32
C ILE A 94 -1.03 2.37 2.19
N ALA A 95 -1.50 3.49 2.72
CA ALA A 95 -0.73 4.74 2.70
C ALA A 95 0.58 4.60 3.46
N GLU A 96 0.55 3.93 4.60
CA GLU A 96 1.77 3.67 5.39
C GLU A 96 2.75 2.82 4.61
N SER A 97 2.25 1.80 3.89
CA SER A 97 3.09 0.96 3.06
C SER A 97 3.76 1.77 1.96
N TYR A 98 2.97 2.60 1.27
CA TYR A 98 3.50 3.47 0.22
C TYR A 98 4.57 4.40 0.77
N GLN A 99 4.32 5.06 1.90
CA GLN A 99 5.28 5.99 2.50
C GLN A 99 6.55 5.28 2.96
N ASN A 100 6.40 4.09 3.50
CA ASN A 100 7.55 3.29 3.93
C ASN A 100 8.48 3.01 2.74
N ILE A 101 7.91 2.57 1.63
CA ILE A 101 8.70 2.26 0.43
C ILE A 101 9.27 3.55 -0.16
N ARG A 102 8.44 4.60 -0.28
CA ARG A 102 8.85 5.86 -0.87
C ARG A 102 10.01 6.50 -0.11
N SER A 103 9.96 6.45 1.22
CA SER A 103 10.97 7.10 2.04
C SER A 103 12.37 6.50 1.87
N LYS A 104 12.45 5.30 1.32
CA LYS A 104 13.73 4.62 1.10
C LYS A 104 14.29 4.84 -0.29
N LEU A 105 13.55 5.58 -1.14
CA LEU A 105 14.02 5.90 -2.48
C LEU A 105 15.03 7.04 -2.44
N PRO A 106 15.92 7.16 -3.45
CA PRO A 106 16.82 8.30 -3.54
C PRO A 106 16.04 9.61 -3.55
N ARG A 107 16.63 10.66 -2.98
CA ARG A 107 15.96 11.96 -2.88
C ARG A 107 15.54 12.50 -4.24
N SER A 108 16.37 12.30 -5.27
CA SER A 108 16.05 12.76 -6.61
C SER A 108 14.77 12.11 -7.12
N VAL A 109 14.58 10.83 -6.82
CA VAL A 109 13.37 10.11 -7.23
C VAL A 109 12.17 10.63 -6.46
N GLN A 110 12.32 10.82 -5.15
CA GLN A 110 11.23 11.35 -4.33
C GLN A 110 10.79 12.74 -4.78
N ALA A 111 11.75 13.57 -5.16
CA ALA A 111 11.45 14.93 -5.63
C ALA A 111 10.60 14.89 -6.91
N LYS A 112 10.91 13.97 -7.82
CA LYS A 112 10.12 13.82 -9.05
C LYS A 112 8.69 13.37 -8.75
N LEU A 113 8.52 12.50 -7.77
CA LEU A 113 7.18 12.06 -7.37
C LEU A 113 6.38 13.22 -6.80
N GLY A 114 7.03 14.02 -5.98
CA GLY A 114 6.38 15.20 -5.42
C GLY A 114 5.92 16.18 -6.49
N GLU A 115 6.74 16.40 -7.50
CA GLU A 115 6.40 17.27 -8.61
C GLU A 115 5.19 16.75 -9.38
N LYS A 116 5.15 15.45 -9.65
CA LYS A 116 4.02 14.84 -10.32
C LYS A 116 2.74 15.02 -9.52
N GLN A 117 2.82 14.84 -8.22
CA GLN A 117 1.67 15.03 -7.34
C GLN A 117 1.15 16.47 -7.44
N THR A 118 2.05 17.43 -7.42
CA THR A 118 1.70 18.83 -7.51
C THR A 118 1.00 19.14 -8.83
N ALA A 119 1.53 18.63 -9.90
CA ALA A 119 0.95 18.83 -11.21
C ALA A 119 -0.41 18.17 -11.34
N GLY A 120 -0.56 17.08 -10.63
CA GLY A 120 -1.78 16.29 -10.76
C GLY A 120 -2.95 16.82 -10.04
N ARG A 121 -3.10 17.58 -9.18
CA ARG A 121 -4.34 17.68 -8.53
C ARG A 121 -4.85 18.39 -7.51
N VAL A 122 -4.84 18.01 -7.13
CA VAL A 122 -5.05 18.10 -6.54
C VAL A 122 -5.24 17.99 -5.42
N LYS A 123 -5.21 17.79 -4.74
CA LYS A 123 -5.42 17.26 -4.04
C LYS A 123 -5.21 17.25 -3.05
N THR A 124 -5.42 17.28 -2.69
CA THR A 124 -5.32 16.69 -1.97
C THR A 124 -5.05 16.81 -1.07
N ARG A 125 -5.07 17.04 -0.59
CA ARG A 125 -4.81 16.71 0.07
C ARG A 125 -4.57 16.63 0.77
N LEU A 126 -4.69 16.93 0.95
CA LEU A 126 -4.53 16.43 1.38
C LEU A 126 -4.22 16.42 2.04
N PRO A 127 -4.35 16.61 2.01
CA PRO A 127 -4.11 16.16 2.38
C PRO A 127 -4.01 15.88 3.16
N MET A 128 -4.05 15.81 3.21
CA MET A 128 -4.12 15.31 3.31
C MET A 128 -3.98 15.34 3.93
N THR A 129 -4.00 15.37 4.08
CA THR A 129 -4.01 15.21 4.18
C THR A 129 -3.76 15.45 4.96
N LYS A 130 -3.68 15.63 5.05
CA LYS A 130 -3.66 15.51 5.21
C LYS A 130 -3.27 15.47 5.77
N ARG A 131 -3.31 15.82 5.99
CA ARG A 131 -3.23 15.55 6.02
C ARG A 131 -2.72 15.52 6.48
N LYS A 132 -2.68 15.80 6.46
CA LYS A 132 -2.51 15.52 6.43
C LYS A 132 -2.03 15.42 6.73
N LYS A 133 -2.02 15.65 6.80
CA LYS A 133 -1.83 15.33 6.64
C LYS A 133 -1.42 15.15 6.73
N ARG A 134 -1.42 15.52 6.95
CA ARG A 134 -1.22 15.10 6.64
C ARG A 134 -0.93 14.98 6.39
N ALA A 135 -1.25 15.68 6.67
CA ALA A 135 -1.05 15.24 5.90
C ALA A 135 -1.12 15.23 5.90
#